data_9309f61d4964438a3ecfaf401f9482de
#
_entry.id   9309f61d4964438a3ecfaf401f9482de
#
_cell.length_a   1.000
_cell.length_b   1.000
_cell.length_c   1.000
_cell.angle_alpha   90.00
_cell.angle_beta   90.00
_cell.angle_gamma   90.00
#
_symmetry.space_group_name_H-M   'P 1'
#
loop_
_entity.id
_entity.type
_entity.pdbx_description
1 polymer ?
#
loop_
_entity_poly.entity_id
_entity_poly.type
_entity_poly.pdbx_seq_one_letter_code
_entity_poly.pdbx_strand_id
1 'polypeptide(L)'
;MKNKSILKLSFVALFAAIICAGCFLKIPLGPVPIVLQNALCILTGTLLGGILGGLPTALFLVAGLIGLPVYSGGSSGIGVWAGPTGGFLSGYLIGAVIAGFIAGKPSISQKQFSIKNLLRVSLAIFAGMTIIFVPGIFHFARWAAHNNKIPEGKTAFSYAMKACVIPFIPGFFIKIGLCIPVALKVRPMLAQYLFDEKTQVDKNEPEDLTEEVDID
;
A
#
# COMPACT_ATOMS: atom_id res chain seq x y z
N MET A 1 -9.59 20.58 -16.31
CA MET A 1 -9.71 20.07 -14.92
C MET A 1 -10.49 18.76 -14.82
N LYS A 2 -11.61 18.55 -15.55
CA LYS A 2 -12.41 17.31 -15.52
C LYS A 2 -11.60 16.03 -15.83
N ASN A 3 -10.70 16.06 -16.82
CA ASN A 3 -9.93 14.87 -17.24
C ASN A 3 -8.97 14.31 -16.19
N LYS A 4 -8.38 15.13 -15.32
CA LYS A 4 -7.41 14.65 -14.32
C LYS A 4 -8.04 13.89 -13.16
N SER A 5 -9.24 14.28 -12.74
CA SER A 5 -9.99 13.56 -11.73
C SER A 5 -10.43 12.19 -12.23
N ILE A 6 -10.88 12.11 -13.49
CA ILE A 6 -11.24 10.86 -14.14
C ILE A 6 -10.00 9.95 -14.24
N LEU A 7 -8.86 10.49 -14.65
CA LEU A 7 -7.63 9.73 -14.78
C LEU A 7 -7.15 9.17 -13.43
N LYS A 8 -7.20 9.96 -12.35
CA LYS A 8 -6.90 9.49 -10.99
C LYS A 8 -7.82 8.34 -10.58
N LEU A 9 -9.12 8.47 -10.84
CA LEU A 9 -10.10 7.43 -10.54
C LEU A 9 -9.84 6.15 -11.35
N SER A 10 -9.47 6.28 -12.64
CA SER A 10 -9.11 5.14 -13.48
C SER A 10 -7.87 4.39 -12.95
N PHE A 11 -6.85 5.11 -12.48
CA PHE A 11 -5.69 4.47 -11.85
C PHE A 11 -6.04 3.79 -10.52
N VAL A 12 -6.91 4.39 -9.70
CA VAL A 12 -7.40 3.77 -8.47
C VAL A 12 -8.12 2.45 -8.78
N ALA A 13 -9.02 2.45 -9.77
CA ALA A 13 -9.74 1.25 -10.19
C ALA A 13 -8.80 0.18 -10.77
N LEU A 14 -7.85 0.58 -11.63
CA LEU A 14 -6.85 -0.32 -12.22
C LEU A 14 -6.00 -0.99 -11.11
N PHE A 15 -5.47 -0.23 -10.19
CA PHE A 15 -4.67 -0.79 -9.10
C PHE A 15 -5.50 -1.64 -8.13
N ALA A 16 -6.76 -1.29 -7.88
CA ALA A 16 -7.67 -2.15 -7.11
C ALA A 16 -7.89 -3.49 -7.81
N ALA A 17 -8.10 -3.49 -9.14
CA ALA A 17 -8.23 -4.72 -9.92
C ALA A 17 -6.96 -5.58 -9.87
N ILE A 18 -5.77 -4.97 -9.91
CA ILE A 18 -4.50 -5.69 -9.76
C ILE A 18 -4.38 -6.32 -8.36
N ILE A 19 -4.78 -5.61 -7.30
CA ILE A 19 -4.81 -6.16 -5.94
C ILE A 19 -5.79 -7.34 -5.86
N CYS A 20 -6.98 -7.20 -6.44
CA CYS A 20 -7.98 -8.27 -6.50
C CYS A 20 -7.43 -9.51 -7.23
N ALA A 21 -6.81 -9.34 -8.39
CA ALA A 21 -6.20 -10.44 -9.14
C ALA A 21 -5.08 -11.15 -8.36
N GLY A 22 -4.42 -10.44 -7.45
CA GLY A 22 -3.41 -11.01 -6.55
C GLY A 22 -3.94 -12.06 -5.56
N CYS A 23 -5.26 -12.24 -5.43
CA CYS A 23 -5.86 -13.22 -4.52
C CYS A 23 -5.50 -14.68 -4.85
N PHE A 24 -5.22 -14.95 -6.11
CA PHE A 24 -4.84 -16.30 -6.58
C PHE A 24 -3.38 -16.66 -6.27
N LEU A 25 -2.54 -15.64 -5.99
CA LEU A 25 -1.13 -15.82 -5.66
C LEU A 25 -0.96 -15.96 -4.15
N LYS A 26 -1.22 -17.16 -3.64
CA LYS A 26 -1.07 -17.51 -2.22
C LYS A 26 -0.28 -18.79 -2.03
N ILE A 27 0.49 -18.85 -0.95
CA ILE A 27 1.14 -20.06 -0.45
C ILE A 27 0.50 -20.37 0.89
N PRO A 28 -0.21 -21.53 1.03
CA PRO A 28 -0.83 -21.90 2.29
C PRO A 28 0.24 -22.31 3.30
N LEU A 29 0.35 -21.58 4.41
CA LEU A 29 1.25 -21.88 5.52
C LEU A 29 0.49 -21.73 6.85
N GLY A 30 -0.13 -22.82 7.29
CA GLY A 30 -0.89 -22.81 8.54
C GLY A 30 -2.11 -21.91 8.52
N PRO A 31 -2.46 -21.27 9.66
CA PRO A 31 -3.71 -20.50 9.80
C PRO A 31 -3.71 -19.18 9.02
N VAL A 32 -2.54 -18.65 8.66
CA VAL A 32 -2.41 -17.42 7.87
C VAL A 32 -1.55 -17.72 6.65
N PRO A 33 -2.08 -17.56 5.43
CA PRO A 33 -1.34 -17.82 4.19
C PRO A 33 -0.36 -16.68 3.86
N ILE A 34 0.72 -17.00 3.16
CA ILE A 34 1.54 -15.98 2.50
C ILE A 34 0.82 -15.55 1.22
N VAL A 35 0.55 -14.27 1.07
CA VAL A 35 -0.15 -13.70 -0.07
C VAL A 35 0.68 -12.61 -0.75
N LEU A 36 0.46 -12.38 -2.04
CA LEU A 36 1.09 -11.27 -2.75
C LEU A 36 0.32 -9.95 -2.51
N GLN A 37 -0.95 -10.02 -2.17
CA GLN A 37 -1.85 -8.86 -2.02
C GLN A 37 -1.31 -7.79 -1.07
N ASN A 38 -0.69 -8.18 0.05
CA ASN A 38 -0.12 -7.21 0.99
C ASN A 38 0.98 -6.36 0.35
N ALA A 39 1.84 -6.95 -0.48
CA ALA A 39 2.88 -6.22 -1.21
C ALA A 39 2.26 -5.28 -2.26
N LEU A 40 1.22 -5.73 -2.98
CA LEU A 40 0.49 -4.90 -3.95
C LEU A 40 -0.19 -3.70 -3.27
N CYS A 41 -0.81 -3.89 -2.10
CA CYS A 41 -1.40 -2.78 -1.34
C CYS A 41 -0.36 -1.72 -0.95
N ILE A 42 0.80 -2.14 -0.43
CA ILE A 42 1.87 -1.22 -0.05
C ILE A 42 2.50 -0.56 -1.27
N LEU A 43 2.66 -1.32 -2.35
CA LEU A 43 3.17 -0.80 -3.62
C LEU A 43 2.26 0.30 -4.17
N THR A 44 0.93 0.09 -4.22
CA THR A 44 -0.02 1.11 -4.69
C THR A 44 -0.02 2.34 -3.79
N GLY A 45 0.07 2.16 -2.47
CA GLY A 45 0.28 3.24 -1.50
C GLY A 45 1.50 4.09 -1.86
N THR A 46 2.63 3.42 -2.06
CA THR A 46 3.89 4.06 -2.43
C THR A 46 3.84 4.73 -3.80
N LEU A 47 3.19 4.11 -4.79
CA LEU A 47 3.13 4.61 -6.17
C LEU A 47 2.31 5.88 -6.31
N LEU A 48 1.11 5.91 -5.74
CA LEU A 48 0.18 7.03 -5.87
C LEU A 48 0.42 8.12 -4.82
N GLY A 49 0.96 7.75 -3.67
CA GLY A 49 1.29 8.66 -2.58
C GLY A 49 0.08 9.18 -1.82
N GLY A 50 0.30 9.56 -0.55
CA GLY A 50 -0.72 10.13 0.32
C GLY A 50 -1.99 9.28 0.44
N ILE A 51 -3.13 9.93 0.59
CA ILE A 51 -4.44 9.28 0.70
C ILE A 51 -4.82 8.56 -0.61
N LEU A 52 -4.47 9.14 -1.76
CA LEU A 52 -4.76 8.55 -3.07
C LEU A 52 -4.20 7.13 -3.19
N GLY A 53 -3.03 6.87 -2.60
CA GLY A 53 -2.42 5.54 -2.58
C GLY A 53 -3.17 4.50 -1.76
N GLY A 54 -3.93 4.91 -0.74
CA GLY A 54 -4.77 4.01 0.05
C GLY A 54 -6.09 3.63 -0.62
N LEU A 55 -6.59 4.44 -1.57
CA LEU A 55 -7.90 4.22 -2.21
C LEU A 55 -8.01 2.87 -2.94
N PRO A 56 -7.02 2.39 -3.71
CA PRO A 56 -7.09 1.06 -4.32
C PRO A 56 -7.26 -0.05 -3.29
N THR A 57 -6.54 0.04 -2.17
CA THR A 57 -6.67 -0.91 -1.06
C THR A 57 -8.04 -0.83 -0.40
N ALA A 58 -8.56 0.37 -0.15
CA ALA A 58 -9.90 0.56 0.40
C ALA A 58 -10.98 -0.05 -0.52
N LEU A 59 -10.90 0.21 -1.83
CA LEU A 59 -11.83 -0.33 -2.82
C LEU A 59 -11.79 -1.86 -2.86
N PHE A 60 -10.59 -2.46 -2.87
CA PHE A 60 -10.39 -3.91 -2.76
C PHE A 60 -11.04 -4.48 -1.48
N LEU A 61 -10.82 -3.84 -0.33
CA LEU A 61 -11.37 -4.31 0.95
C LEU A 61 -12.90 -4.23 0.98
N VAL A 62 -13.47 -3.13 0.46
CA VAL A 62 -14.93 -3.00 0.35
C VAL A 62 -15.50 -4.04 -0.61
N ALA A 63 -14.88 -4.24 -1.78
CA ALA A 63 -15.32 -5.24 -2.73
C ALA A 63 -15.37 -6.65 -2.11
N GLY A 64 -14.33 -7.04 -1.37
CA GLY A 64 -14.30 -8.32 -0.67
C GLY A 64 -15.32 -8.40 0.48
N LEU A 65 -15.56 -7.31 1.20
CA LEU A 65 -16.52 -7.25 2.31
C LEU A 65 -17.96 -7.46 1.83
N ILE A 66 -18.34 -6.88 0.69
CA ILE A 66 -19.68 -7.04 0.09
C ILE A 66 -19.87 -8.39 -0.63
N GLY A 67 -18.88 -9.27 -0.62
CA GLY A 67 -19.02 -10.65 -1.10
C GLY A 67 -18.29 -10.99 -2.40
N LEU A 68 -17.58 -10.04 -3.04
CA LEU A 68 -16.76 -10.40 -4.21
C LEU A 68 -15.57 -11.28 -3.78
N PRO A 69 -15.26 -12.37 -4.51
CA PRO A 69 -14.25 -13.36 -4.12
C PRO A 69 -12.83 -12.86 -4.42
N VAL A 70 -12.43 -11.77 -3.76
CA VAL A 70 -11.18 -11.04 -4.01
C VAL A 70 -10.15 -11.16 -2.87
N TYR A 71 -10.52 -11.70 -1.71
CA TYR A 71 -9.56 -11.98 -0.65
C TYR A 71 -8.75 -13.25 -0.93
N SER A 72 -7.73 -13.50 -0.12
CA SER A 72 -6.80 -14.62 -0.29
C SER A 72 -7.50 -15.94 -0.66
N GLY A 73 -7.20 -16.44 -1.86
CA GLY A 73 -7.76 -17.69 -2.39
C GLY A 73 -9.22 -17.59 -2.81
N GLY A 74 -9.71 -16.42 -3.21
CA GLY A 74 -11.08 -16.22 -3.65
C GLY A 74 -12.11 -16.18 -2.52
N SER A 75 -11.68 -15.98 -1.28
CA SER A 75 -12.60 -15.80 -0.14
C SER A 75 -13.20 -14.39 -0.11
N SER A 76 -14.29 -14.20 0.66
CA SER A 76 -15.01 -12.95 0.75
C SER A 76 -15.88 -12.86 2.01
N GLY A 77 -16.44 -11.69 2.24
CA GLY A 77 -17.44 -11.42 3.27
C GLY A 77 -16.88 -11.19 4.67
N ILE A 78 -17.81 -10.88 5.58
CA ILE A 78 -17.51 -10.54 6.98
C ILE A 78 -16.84 -11.70 7.75
N GLY A 79 -17.08 -12.95 7.33
CA GLY A 79 -16.47 -14.12 7.94
C GLY A 79 -14.94 -14.13 7.85
N VAL A 80 -14.36 -13.57 6.78
CA VAL A 80 -12.90 -13.43 6.65
C VAL A 80 -12.35 -12.40 7.65
N TRP A 81 -13.11 -11.32 7.90
CA TRP A 81 -12.75 -10.30 8.89
C TRP A 81 -12.84 -10.82 10.32
N ALA A 82 -13.85 -11.65 10.60
CA ALA A 82 -13.98 -12.32 11.90
C ALA A 82 -12.97 -13.48 12.08
N GLY A 83 -12.37 -13.95 11.00
CA GLY A 83 -11.41 -15.05 10.98
C GLY A 83 -10.00 -14.64 11.38
N PRO A 84 -9.02 -15.57 11.30
CA PRO A 84 -7.65 -15.35 11.76
C PRO A 84 -6.89 -14.26 10.98
N THR A 85 -7.36 -13.90 9.79
CA THR A 85 -6.69 -12.95 8.88
C THR A 85 -7.28 -11.54 8.92
N GLY A 86 -8.38 -11.30 9.62
CA GLY A 86 -9.11 -10.02 9.59
C GLY A 86 -8.28 -8.81 10.00
N GLY A 87 -7.42 -8.95 11.01
CA GLY A 87 -6.51 -7.88 11.41
C GLY A 87 -5.48 -7.52 10.36
N PHE A 88 -5.05 -8.47 9.54
CA PHE A 88 -4.14 -8.19 8.43
C PHE A 88 -4.81 -7.39 7.32
N LEU A 89 -6.11 -7.61 7.06
CA LEU A 89 -6.88 -6.82 6.08
C LEU A 89 -6.94 -5.35 6.48
N SER A 90 -7.24 -5.03 7.75
CA SER A 90 -7.17 -3.65 8.25
C SER A 90 -5.75 -3.08 8.15
N GLY A 91 -4.75 -3.90 8.45
CA GLY A 91 -3.33 -3.57 8.31
C GLY A 91 -2.93 -3.19 6.89
N TYR A 92 -3.53 -3.80 5.86
CA TYR A 92 -3.25 -3.45 4.46
C TYR A 92 -3.59 -2.00 4.15
N LEU A 93 -4.76 -1.54 4.61
CA LEU A 93 -5.17 -0.14 4.41
C LEU A 93 -4.28 0.84 5.16
N ILE A 94 -4.06 0.57 6.45
CA ILE A 94 -3.23 1.42 7.30
C ILE A 94 -1.80 1.49 6.73
N GLY A 95 -1.23 0.34 6.37
CA GLY A 95 0.11 0.26 5.79
C GLY A 95 0.22 0.97 4.44
N ALA A 96 -0.78 0.82 3.55
CA ALA A 96 -0.79 1.50 2.25
C ALA A 96 -0.85 3.03 2.41
N VAL A 97 -1.68 3.53 3.32
CA VAL A 97 -1.80 4.96 3.62
C VAL A 97 -0.48 5.50 4.20
N ILE A 98 0.10 4.82 5.18
CA ILE A 98 1.38 5.22 5.81
C ILE A 98 2.50 5.21 4.76
N ALA A 99 2.62 4.14 3.97
CA ALA A 99 3.59 4.09 2.88
C ALA A 99 3.40 5.23 1.88
N GLY A 100 2.14 5.56 1.54
CA GLY A 100 1.80 6.68 0.68
C GLY A 100 2.23 8.04 1.24
N PHE A 101 2.04 8.27 2.53
CA PHE A 101 2.47 9.52 3.19
C PHE A 101 4.00 9.63 3.25
N ILE A 102 4.71 8.57 3.63
CA ILE A 102 6.18 8.56 3.68
C ILE A 102 6.75 8.77 2.27
N ALA A 103 6.23 8.06 1.27
CA ALA A 103 6.67 8.19 -0.12
C ALA A 103 6.33 9.58 -0.70
N GLY A 104 5.26 10.22 -0.24
CA GLY A 104 4.77 11.50 -0.75
C GLY A 104 4.27 11.40 -2.19
N LYS A 105 3.85 12.53 -2.76
CA LYS A 105 3.40 12.59 -4.15
C LYS A 105 4.55 12.25 -5.11
N PRO A 106 4.31 11.45 -6.17
CA PRO A 106 5.33 11.23 -7.19
C PRO A 106 5.59 12.52 -7.97
N SER A 107 6.83 12.75 -8.37
CA SER A 107 7.27 13.93 -9.13
C SER A 107 8.17 13.51 -10.29
N ILE A 108 8.08 14.25 -11.40
CA ILE A 108 8.89 14.04 -12.60
C ILE A 108 10.34 14.49 -12.37
N SER A 109 10.53 15.56 -11.58
CA SER A 109 11.84 16.15 -11.32
C SER A 109 12.72 15.34 -10.37
N GLN A 110 12.16 14.35 -9.67
CA GLN A 110 12.93 13.45 -8.83
C GLN A 110 13.83 12.56 -9.69
N LYS A 111 15.15 12.80 -9.61
CA LYS A 111 16.12 11.84 -10.18
C LYS A 111 15.80 10.45 -9.65
N GLN A 112 15.43 9.55 -10.55
CA GLN A 112 14.90 8.20 -10.27
C GLN A 112 15.74 7.42 -9.26
N PHE A 113 17.07 7.51 -9.39
CA PHE A 113 18.05 6.81 -8.58
C PHE A 113 18.84 7.73 -7.64
N SER A 114 18.26 8.90 -7.26
CA SER A 114 18.85 9.67 -6.17
C SER A 114 18.79 8.88 -4.87
N ILE A 115 19.88 8.90 -4.09
CA ILE A 115 19.97 8.19 -2.80
C ILE A 115 18.83 8.60 -1.86
N LYS A 116 18.44 9.88 -1.88
CA LYS A 116 17.30 10.40 -1.07
C LYS A 116 15.98 9.75 -1.48
N ASN A 117 15.74 9.60 -2.79
CA ASN A 117 14.52 8.96 -3.29
C ASN A 117 14.53 7.45 -3.00
N LEU A 118 15.65 6.78 -3.19
CA LEU A 118 15.82 5.37 -2.85
C LEU A 118 15.54 5.13 -1.35
N LEU A 119 16.15 5.88 -0.46
CA LEU A 119 15.95 5.75 0.99
C LEU A 119 14.50 6.02 1.37
N ARG A 120 13.88 7.07 0.81
CA ARG A 120 12.49 7.43 1.08
C ARG A 120 11.52 6.34 0.64
N VAL A 121 11.67 5.80 -0.57
CA VAL A 121 10.83 4.73 -1.11
C VAL A 121 11.04 3.44 -0.33
N SER A 122 12.29 3.09 -0.01
CA SER A 122 12.62 1.92 0.81
C SER A 122 12.01 2.01 2.20
N LEU A 123 12.12 3.17 2.86
CA LEU A 123 11.50 3.42 4.17
C LEU A 123 9.97 3.33 4.10
N ALA A 124 9.36 3.88 3.06
CA ALA A 124 7.91 3.83 2.85
C ALA A 124 7.41 2.39 2.75
N ILE A 125 8.06 1.58 1.92
CA ILE A 125 7.71 0.18 1.70
C ILE A 125 7.95 -0.64 2.97
N PHE A 126 9.11 -0.47 3.62
CA PHE A 126 9.45 -1.17 4.84
C PHE A 126 8.46 -0.85 5.97
N ALA A 127 8.19 0.43 6.23
CA ALA A 127 7.24 0.86 7.25
C ALA A 127 5.82 0.36 6.96
N GLY A 128 5.35 0.50 5.70
CA GLY A 128 4.04 0.00 5.29
C GLY A 128 3.90 -1.51 5.47
N MET A 129 4.90 -2.29 5.07
CA MET A 129 4.90 -3.74 5.23
C MET A 129 4.96 -4.17 6.69
N THR A 130 5.69 -3.43 7.54
CA THR A 130 5.83 -3.73 8.98
C THR A 130 4.53 -3.44 9.72
N ILE A 131 3.87 -2.32 9.43
CA ILE A 131 2.65 -1.91 10.13
C ILE A 131 1.49 -2.91 9.94
N ILE A 132 1.49 -3.68 8.86
CA ILE A 132 0.49 -4.73 8.61
C ILE A 132 0.47 -5.75 9.76
N PHE A 133 1.63 -6.06 10.32
CA PHE A 133 1.73 -7.05 11.39
C PHE A 133 1.11 -6.57 12.71
N VAL A 134 1.06 -5.27 12.98
CA VAL A 134 0.54 -4.75 14.24
C VAL A 134 -0.92 -5.17 14.46
N PRO A 135 -1.91 -4.72 13.66
CA PRO A 135 -3.28 -5.17 13.84
C PRO A 135 -3.45 -6.67 13.56
N GLY A 136 -2.64 -7.24 12.65
CA GLY A 136 -2.67 -8.66 12.31
C GLY A 136 -2.37 -9.56 13.51
N ILE A 137 -1.28 -9.31 14.22
CA ILE A 137 -0.85 -10.10 15.38
C ILE A 137 -1.86 -9.97 16.52
N PHE A 138 -2.29 -8.73 16.84
CA PHE A 138 -3.26 -8.50 17.91
C PHE A 138 -4.60 -9.19 17.62
N HIS A 139 -5.12 -9.06 16.42
CA HIS A 139 -6.36 -9.72 16.03
C HIS A 139 -6.23 -11.23 16.06
N PHE A 140 -5.16 -11.79 15.49
CA PHE A 140 -4.92 -13.23 15.49
C PHE A 140 -4.79 -13.79 16.91
N ALA A 141 -4.08 -13.11 17.81
CA ALA A 141 -3.93 -13.54 19.21
C ALA A 141 -5.30 -13.60 19.91
N ARG A 142 -6.16 -12.58 19.72
CA ARG A 142 -7.52 -12.57 20.26
C ARG A 142 -8.39 -13.67 19.66
N TRP A 143 -8.35 -13.83 18.34
CA TRP A 143 -9.07 -14.88 17.63
C TRP A 143 -8.65 -16.26 18.12
N ALA A 144 -7.36 -16.54 18.25
CA ALA A 144 -6.85 -17.82 18.72
C ALA A 144 -7.27 -18.11 20.17
N ALA A 145 -7.26 -17.11 21.05
CA ALA A 145 -7.73 -17.23 22.43
C ALA A 145 -9.24 -17.54 22.50
N HIS A 146 -10.05 -16.80 21.74
CA HIS A 146 -11.49 -16.99 21.73
C HIS A 146 -11.91 -18.37 21.18
N ASN A 147 -11.17 -18.90 20.23
CA ASN A 147 -11.47 -20.20 19.57
C ASN A 147 -10.70 -21.38 20.17
N ASN A 148 -10.07 -21.24 21.33
CA ASN A 148 -9.29 -22.29 22.00
C ASN A 148 -8.24 -22.94 21.08
N LYS A 149 -7.57 -22.14 20.24
CA LYS A 149 -6.55 -22.59 19.28
C LYS A 149 -5.12 -22.42 19.79
N ILE A 150 -4.93 -21.95 21.03
CA ILE A 150 -3.62 -21.76 21.62
C ILE A 150 -3.09 -23.13 22.09
N PRO A 151 -1.90 -23.56 21.61
CA PRO A 151 -1.28 -24.79 22.10
C PRO A 151 -0.95 -24.73 23.60
N GLU A 152 -1.01 -25.86 24.28
CA GLU A 152 -0.65 -25.98 25.69
C GLU A 152 0.73 -25.38 25.99
N GLY A 153 0.86 -24.69 27.10
CA GLY A 153 2.10 -24.07 27.54
C GLY A 153 2.52 -22.81 26.76
N LYS A 154 1.64 -22.26 25.86
CA LYS A 154 1.95 -21.02 25.13
C LYS A 154 0.96 -19.91 25.48
N THR A 155 1.46 -18.65 25.45
CA THR A 155 0.61 -17.48 25.50
C THR A 155 0.05 -17.17 24.10
N ALA A 156 -1.11 -16.49 24.03
CA ALA A 156 -1.72 -16.08 22.78
C ALA A 156 -0.76 -15.26 21.90
N PHE A 157 0.03 -14.36 22.51
CA PHE A 157 1.00 -13.54 21.81
C PHE A 157 2.18 -14.37 21.27
N SER A 158 2.74 -15.28 22.08
CA SER A 158 3.83 -16.17 21.62
C SER A 158 3.39 -17.06 20.47
N TYR A 159 2.16 -17.56 20.51
CA TYR A 159 1.59 -18.33 19.41
C TYR A 159 1.41 -17.48 18.15
N ALA A 160 0.86 -16.26 18.29
CA ALA A 160 0.69 -15.34 17.16
C ALA A 160 2.02 -14.97 16.49
N MET A 161 3.06 -14.69 17.27
CA MET A 161 4.42 -14.44 16.75
C MET A 161 4.96 -15.60 15.93
N LYS A 162 4.85 -16.83 16.44
CA LYS A 162 5.31 -18.02 15.73
C LYS A 162 4.49 -18.35 14.50
N ALA A 163 3.18 -18.13 14.52
CA ALA A 163 2.29 -18.45 13.41
C ALA A 163 2.24 -17.36 12.32
N CYS A 164 2.39 -16.08 12.72
CA CYS A 164 2.12 -14.94 11.84
C CYS A 164 3.35 -14.10 11.48
N VAL A 165 4.49 -14.30 12.15
CA VAL A 165 5.70 -13.50 11.88
C VAL A 165 6.82 -14.36 11.33
N ILE A 166 7.25 -15.38 12.07
CA ILE A 166 8.46 -16.15 11.74
C ILE A 166 8.41 -16.74 10.32
N PRO A 167 7.32 -17.41 9.89
CA PRO A 167 7.25 -17.98 8.53
C PRO A 167 7.23 -16.93 7.42
N PHE A 168 6.87 -15.69 7.77
CA PHE A 168 6.70 -14.61 6.78
C PHE A 168 7.97 -13.80 6.55
N ILE A 169 8.99 -13.91 7.43
CA ILE A 169 10.24 -13.14 7.34
C ILE A 169 10.93 -13.28 5.97
N PRO A 170 11.16 -14.49 5.41
CA PRO A 170 11.80 -14.60 4.10
C PRO A 170 10.98 -13.92 3.00
N GLY A 171 9.67 -14.18 2.95
CA GLY A 171 8.77 -13.56 1.99
C GLY A 171 8.63 -12.04 2.16
N PHE A 172 8.76 -11.52 3.37
CA PHE A 172 8.77 -10.09 3.67
C PHE A 172 9.93 -9.38 2.96
N PHE A 173 11.16 -9.86 3.11
CA PHE A 173 12.33 -9.25 2.48
C PHE A 173 12.32 -9.41 0.96
N ILE A 174 11.90 -10.56 0.42
CA ILE A 174 11.74 -10.77 -1.01
C ILE A 174 10.77 -9.75 -1.61
N LYS A 175 9.62 -9.53 -0.98
CA LYS A 175 8.61 -8.56 -1.45
C LYS A 175 9.13 -7.14 -1.41
N ILE A 176 9.83 -6.74 -0.35
CA ILE A 176 10.46 -5.41 -0.27
C ILE A 176 11.47 -5.24 -1.40
N GLY A 177 12.35 -6.22 -1.62
CA GLY A 177 13.34 -6.20 -2.69
C GLY A 177 12.73 -6.07 -4.09
N LEU A 178 11.55 -6.68 -4.32
CA LEU A 178 10.82 -6.56 -5.59
C LEU A 178 10.05 -5.23 -5.70
N CYS A 179 9.45 -4.75 -4.62
CA CYS A 179 8.64 -3.53 -4.65
C CYS A 179 9.48 -2.26 -4.84
N ILE A 180 10.70 -2.19 -4.29
CA ILE A 180 11.56 -1.00 -4.38
C ILE A 180 11.88 -0.63 -5.84
N PRO A 181 12.47 -1.52 -6.69
CA PRO A 181 12.79 -1.17 -8.06
C PRO A 181 11.55 -0.87 -8.90
N VAL A 182 10.43 -1.60 -8.66
CA VAL A 182 9.16 -1.30 -9.33
C VAL A 182 8.68 0.10 -8.97
N ALA A 183 8.68 0.46 -7.68
CA ALA A 183 8.27 1.78 -7.25
C ALA A 183 9.16 2.89 -7.83
N LEU A 184 10.48 2.72 -7.82
CA LEU A 184 11.41 3.71 -8.38
C LEU A 184 11.20 3.92 -9.87
N LYS A 185 10.91 2.87 -10.63
CA LYS A 185 10.70 2.95 -12.08
C LYS A 185 9.32 3.52 -12.43
N VAL A 186 8.28 3.12 -11.71
CA VAL A 186 6.88 3.44 -12.08
C VAL A 186 6.44 4.80 -11.56
N ARG A 187 6.93 5.26 -10.39
CA ARG A 187 6.54 6.57 -9.81
C ARG A 187 6.71 7.76 -10.75
N PRO A 188 7.86 7.97 -11.43
CA PRO A 188 8.01 9.09 -12.36
C PRO A 188 7.06 9.01 -13.55
N MET A 189 6.78 7.79 -14.05
CA MET A 189 5.82 7.59 -15.13
C MET A 189 4.41 8.01 -14.69
N LEU A 190 3.98 7.63 -13.50
CA LEU A 190 2.68 8.04 -12.95
C LEU A 190 2.61 9.55 -12.71
N ALA A 191 3.72 10.18 -12.34
CA ALA A 191 3.78 11.62 -12.13
C ALA A 191 3.40 12.39 -13.41
N GLN A 192 3.84 11.95 -14.58
CA GLN A 192 3.53 12.55 -15.86
C GLN A 192 2.03 12.59 -16.17
N TYR A 193 1.30 11.56 -15.74
CA TYR A 193 -0.14 11.44 -16.00
C TYR A 193 -1.00 12.07 -14.91
N LEU A 194 -0.58 11.98 -13.64
CA LEU A 194 -1.43 12.32 -12.49
C LEU A 194 -1.15 13.71 -11.91
N PHE A 195 0.08 14.21 -12.05
CA PHE A 195 0.54 15.44 -11.40
C PHE A 195 1.25 16.34 -12.41
N ASP A 196 0.56 17.38 -12.91
CA ASP A 196 1.13 18.36 -13.83
C ASP A 196 2.13 19.26 -13.11
N GLU A 197 3.33 19.35 -13.64
CA GLU A 197 4.38 20.26 -13.17
C GLU A 197 4.11 21.74 -13.57
N LYS A 198 3.26 21.99 -14.56
CA LYS A 198 2.96 23.36 -15.03
C LYS A 198 2.45 24.31 -13.94
N THR A 199 1.83 23.78 -12.88
CA THR A 199 1.30 24.59 -11.78
C THR A 199 2.38 25.01 -10.76
N GLN A 200 3.59 24.50 -10.87
CA GLN A 200 4.69 24.85 -9.96
C GLN A 200 5.69 25.86 -10.61
N VAL A 201 5.78 25.88 -11.93
CA VAL A 201 6.61 26.84 -12.65
C VAL A 201 5.95 28.24 -12.58
N ASP A 202 4.63 28.32 -12.68
CA ASP A 202 3.85 29.57 -12.62
C ASP A 202 3.89 30.26 -11.23
N LYS A 203 4.30 29.55 -10.17
CA LYS A 203 4.47 30.13 -8.83
C LYS A 203 5.88 30.63 -8.54
N ASN A 204 6.84 30.34 -9.42
CA ASN A 204 8.24 30.73 -9.29
C ASN A 204 8.69 31.70 -10.39
N GLU A 205 7.80 32.15 -11.27
CA GLU A 205 8.08 33.33 -12.09
C GLU A 205 7.94 34.54 -11.19
N PRO A 206 8.98 35.32 -10.99
CA PRO A 206 8.86 36.62 -10.30
C PRO A 206 7.93 37.48 -11.14
N GLU A 207 6.94 38.06 -10.46
CA GLU A 207 6.07 39.11 -10.92
C GLU A 207 6.94 40.41 -11.00
N ASP A 208 7.91 40.42 -11.93
CA ASP A 208 8.73 41.60 -12.17
C ASP A 208 8.95 41.77 -13.66
N LEU A 209 8.82 43.04 -14.08
CA LEU A 209 9.04 43.63 -15.40
C LEU A 209 7.78 43.96 -16.22
N THR A 210 6.90 44.76 -15.62
CA THR A 210 6.24 45.84 -16.38
C THR A 210 6.58 47.16 -15.75
N GLU A 211 7.84 47.57 -15.80
CA GLU A 211 8.16 48.99 -15.79
C GLU A 211 7.91 49.52 -17.21
N GLU A 212 6.80 50.24 -17.34
CA GLU A 212 6.58 51.16 -18.45
C GLU A 212 7.75 52.14 -18.56
N VAL A 213 8.50 52.03 -19.65
CA VAL A 213 9.37 53.10 -20.06
C VAL A 213 8.50 54.09 -20.82
N ASP A 214 7.96 55.06 -20.10
CA ASP A 214 7.54 56.35 -20.68
C ASP A 214 8.79 57.08 -21.18
N ILE A 215 8.91 57.21 -22.48
CA ILE A 215 9.88 58.09 -23.14
C ILE A 215 9.09 59.22 -23.79
N ASP A 216 9.24 60.44 -23.19
CA ASP A 216 8.92 61.72 -23.82
C ASP A 216 9.77 62.00 -25.07
#